data_c53127f5d20e0841055b56a0c97e4f96
#
_entry.id   c53127f5d20e0841055b56a0c97e4f96
#
_cell.length_a   1.000
_cell.length_b   1.000
_cell.length_c   1.000
_cell.angle_alpha   90.00
_cell.angle_beta   90.00
_cell.angle_gamma   90.00
#
_symmetry.space_group_name_H-M   'P 1'
#
loop_
_entity.id
_entity.type
_entity.pdbx_description
1 polymer ?
#
loop_
_entity_poly.entity_id
_entity_poly.type
_entity_poly.pdbx_seq_one_letter_code
_entity_poly.pdbx_strand_id
1 'polypeptide(L)'
;MISEQMQQLVKGSSVIRAMFEEGKIMAKKYGAENVYDFSLGNPSVEPPAEVKRAMIDVLENEPPGYVHGYMSNSGYEEVRAAIANHLNTQFDTHFHEENIVMTVGAAGGLNVALKTLLNPGDEVIVFAPYFGEYNNYVANYGGKVVVISPDTATFMPKLDELEKKITAKTKAVIINTPNNPTGVVYSEKVLQDLAKVLEDKQTEFGTDIYLISDEPYRELVYGGVEVPYVTKYYANTIVGYSYSKSLSLPGERIGYLVLPDEMADAEDVIGAANVATRILGFVNAPSLQQLTIARCLDAKVDVEIYDKNRRLLVDSLCKFGFECASPDGAFYLFVKTLEDDDKAFVARAKEEHLLLVPGSSFACPGYVRIAYCVDYDMIERSLPAFERLAESYK
;
A
#
# COMPACT_ATOMS: atom_id res chain seq x y z
N MET A 1 -21.86 2.58 -25.90
CA MET A 1 -22.18 3.23 -24.60
C MET A 1 -21.51 2.41 -23.50
N ILE A 2 -20.77 3.04 -22.58
CA ILE A 2 -20.24 2.40 -21.37
C ILE A 2 -21.22 2.60 -20.21
N SER A 3 -21.13 1.80 -19.14
CA SER A 3 -22.00 1.94 -17.96
C SER A 3 -21.87 3.31 -17.32
N GLU A 4 -22.92 3.79 -16.66
CA GLU A 4 -22.92 5.09 -15.96
C GLU A 4 -21.84 5.15 -14.88
N GLN A 5 -21.65 4.05 -14.13
CA GLN A 5 -20.59 3.92 -13.15
C GLN A 5 -19.20 4.14 -13.78
N MET A 6 -18.92 3.49 -14.92
CA MET A 6 -17.65 3.67 -15.62
C MET A 6 -17.48 5.08 -16.18
N GLN A 7 -18.57 5.74 -16.62
CA GLN A 7 -18.50 7.15 -17.03
C GLN A 7 -18.05 8.06 -15.88
N GLN A 8 -18.55 7.81 -14.66
CA GLN A 8 -18.16 8.57 -13.47
C GLN A 8 -16.69 8.28 -13.09
N LEU A 9 -16.28 7.01 -13.10
CA LEU A 9 -14.90 6.61 -12.78
C LEU A 9 -13.87 7.17 -13.79
N VAL A 10 -14.21 7.19 -15.08
CA VAL A 10 -13.34 7.79 -16.11
C VAL A 10 -13.18 9.30 -15.90
N LYS A 11 -14.26 10.01 -15.51
CA LYS A 11 -14.18 11.44 -15.19
C LYS A 11 -13.39 11.74 -13.92
N GLY A 12 -13.44 10.83 -12.94
CA GLY A 12 -12.70 10.89 -11.68
C GLY A 12 -11.40 10.08 -11.70
N SER A 13 -10.84 9.79 -12.88
CA SER A 13 -9.66 8.93 -13.01
C SER A 13 -8.51 9.42 -12.13
N SER A 14 -7.74 8.46 -11.61
CA SER A 14 -6.63 8.67 -10.67
C SER A 14 -5.72 9.83 -11.11
N VAL A 15 -5.62 10.87 -10.28
CA VAL A 15 -4.72 12.02 -10.47
C VAL A 15 -3.28 11.56 -10.62
N ILE A 16 -2.87 10.52 -9.88
CA ILE A 16 -1.52 9.93 -9.94
C ILE A 16 -1.23 9.43 -11.36
N ARG A 17 -2.19 8.71 -11.97
CA ARG A 17 -2.01 8.21 -13.33
C ARG A 17 -2.01 9.31 -14.38
N ALA A 18 -2.87 10.31 -14.22
CA ALA A 18 -2.90 11.48 -15.10
C ALA A 18 -1.57 12.25 -15.05
N MET A 19 -0.99 12.45 -13.86
CA MET A 19 0.33 13.06 -13.68
C MET A 19 1.45 12.26 -14.37
N PHE A 20 1.43 10.93 -14.24
CA PHE A 20 2.42 10.08 -14.90
C PHE A 20 2.35 10.18 -16.44
N GLU A 21 1.15 10.16 -17.02
CA GLU A 21 1.00 10.35 -18.47
C GLU A 21 1.42 11.76 -18.91
N GLU A 22 1.12 12.77 -18.10
CA GLU A 22 1.58 14.14 -18.35
C GLU A 22 3.10 14.23 -18.29
N GLY A 23 3.76 13.56 -17.36
CA GLY A 23 5.21 13.48 -17.27
C GLY A 23 5.86 12.98 -18.57
N LYS A 24 5.27 11.97 -19.19
CA LYS A 24 5.73 11.48 -20.49
C LYS A 24 5.60 12.53 -21.60
N ILE A 25 4.54 13.32 -21.59
CA ILE A 25 4.33 14.41 -22.55
C ILE A 25 5.36 15.53 -22.33
N MET A 26 5.58 15.90 -21.06
CA MET A 26 6.58 16.93 -20.70
C MET A 26 7.99 16.46 -21.05
N ALA A 27 8.35 15.21 -20.76
CA ALA A 27 9.65 14.63 -21.10
C ALA A 27 9.94 14.69 -22.62
N LYS A 28 8.93 14.46 -23.46
CA LYS A 28 9.07 14.61 -24.91
C LYS A 28 9.27 16.05 -25.35
N LYS A 29 8.71 17.01 -24.61
CA LYS A 29 8.75 18.44 -24.95
C LYS A 29 10.00 19.14 -24.45
N TYR A 30 10.44 18.82 -23.23
CA TYR A 30 11.49 19.56 -22.54
C TYR A 30 12.80 18.76 -22.35
N GLY A 31 12.81 17.47 -22.75
CA GLY A 31 13.88 16.53 -22.42
C GLY A 31 13.59 15.82 -21.07
N ALA A 32 13.83 14.52 -21.02
CA ALA A 32 13.53 13.71 -19.83
C ALA A 32 14.36 14.15 -18.60
N GLU A 33 15.59 14.64 -18.84
CA GLU A 33 16.50 15.12 -17.82
C GLU A 33 16.05 16.42 -17.13
N ASN A 34 15.07 17.12 -17.73
CA ASN A 34 14.52 18.40 -17.25
C ASN A 34 13.12 18.26 -16.66
N VAL A 35 12.61 17.03 -16.50
CA VAL A 35 11.31 16.74 -15.88
C VAL A 35 11.51 15.87 -14.66
N TYR A 36 11.02 16.31 -13.52
CA TYR A 36 11.22 15.71 -12.23
C TYR A 36 9.92 15.05 -11.78
N ASP A 37 9.73 13.76 -12.16
CA ASP A 37 8.50 13.03 -11.88
C ASP A 37 8.58 12.29 -10.54
N PHE A 38 7.94 12.89 -9.52
CA PHE A 38 7.76 12.33 -8.20
C PHE A 38 6.34 11.78 -7.96
N SER A 39 5.57 11.56 -9.02
CA SER A 39 4.16 11.19 -8.90
C SER A 39 3.95 9.70 -8.65
N LEU A 40 4.76 8.82 -9.24
CA LEU A 40 4.55 7.38 -9.20
C LEU A 40 5.48 6.67 -8.20
N GLY A 41 4.89 5.88 -7.31
CA GLY A 41 5.63 5.00 -6.39
C GLY A 41 6.11 3.70 -7.05
N ASN A 42 6.94 3.83 -8.09
CA ASN A 42 7.56 2.69 -8.74
C ASN A 42 8.98 2.50 -8.22
N PRO A 43 9.34 1.34 -7.64
CA PRO A 43 10.69 1.09 -7.15
C PRO A 43 11.75 1.38 -8.21
N SER A 44 12.79 2.15 -7.84
CA SER A 44 13.96 2.42 -8.69
C SER A 44 15.13 1.47 -8.42
N VAL A 45 15.10 0.78 -7.29
CA VAL A 45 16.10 -0.24 -6.93
C VAL A 45 15.82 -1.52 -7.69
N GLU A 46 16.85 -2.13 -8.25
CA GLU A 46 16.72 -3.40 -8.97
C GLU A 46 16.29 -4.54 -8.03
N PRO A 47 15.54 -5.54 -8.56
CA PRO A 47 15.27 -6.76 -7.80
C PRO A 47 16.57 -7.44 -7.35
N PRO A 48 16.59 -8.06 -6.15
CA PRO A 48 17.73 -8.87 -5.72
C PRO A 48 18.10 -9.94 -6.73
N ALA A 49 19.40 -10.20 -6.89
CA ALA A 49 19.90 -11.20 -7.85
C ALA A 49 19.37 -12.62 -7.58
N GLU A 50 18.97 -12.89 -6.35
CA GLU A 50 18.29 -14.12 -5.90
C GLU A 50 17.01 -14.37 -6.71
N VAL A 51 16.23 -13.36 -7.00
CA VAL A 51 14.97 -13.47 -7.77
C VAL A 51 15.23 -14.04 -9.16
N LYS A 52 16.21 -13.49 -9.87
CA LYS A 52 16.57 -14.00 -11.20
C LYS A 52 17.07 -15.44 -11.13
N ARG A 53 17.93 -15.76 -10.15
CA ARG A 53 18.43 -17.12 -9.96
C ARG A 53 17.30 -18.10 -9.66
N ALA A 54 16.36 -17.72 -8.78
CA ALA A 54 15.19 -18.52 -8.44
C ALA A 54 14.29 -18.79 -9.64
N MET A 55 14.02 -17.77 -10.48
CA MET A 55 13.24 -17.95 -11.71
C MET A 55 13.90 -18.94 -12.68
N ILE A 56 15.21 -18.83 -12.89
CA ILE A 56 15.97 -19.74 -13.74
C ILE A 56 15.92 -21.16 -13.18
N ASP A 57 16.16 -21.32 -11.88
CA ASP A 57 16.13 -22.60 -11.20
C ASP A 57 14.77 -23.30 -11.35
N VAL A 58 13.66 -22.57 -11.15
CA VAL A 58 12.31 -23.10 -11.37
C VAL A 58 12.12 -23.58 -12.81
N LEU A 59 12.52 -22.79 -13.79
CA LEU A 59 12.33 -23.14 -15.20
C LEU A 59 13.20 -24.31 -15.68
N GLU A 60 14.38 -24.50 -15.09
CA GLU A 60 15.31 -25.55 -15.48
C GLU A 60 15.07 -26.87 -14.74
N ASN A 61 14.61 -26.82 -13.48
CA ASN A 61 14.59 -27.98 -12.60
C ASN A 61 13.20 -28.48 -12.24
N GLU A 62 12.14 -27.66 -12.37
CA GLU A 62 10.78 -28.11 -12.10
C GLU A 62 10.10 -28.68 -13.36
N PRO A 63 9.19 -29.65 -13.22
CA PRO A 63 8.43 -30.18 -14.35
C PRO A 63 7.60 -29.08 -15.03
N PRO A 64 7.68 -28.92 -16.38
CA PRO A 64 6.94 -27.87 -17.08
C PRO A 64 5.43 -27.88 -16.83
N GLY A 65 4.80 -29.06 -16.73
CA GLY A 65 3.39 -29.19 -16.46
C GLY A 65 3.00 -28.70 -15.03
N TYR A 66 3.94 -28.79 -14.09
CA TYR A 66 3.78 -28.25 -12.75
C TYR A 66 3.93 -26.71 -12.75
N VAL A 67 5.00 -26.19 -13.37
CA VAL A 67 5.26 -24.73 -13.44
C VAL A 67 4.17 -23.98 -14.17
N HIS A 68 3.60 -24.54 -15.23
CA HIS A 68 2.66 -23.85 -16.13
C HIS A 68 1.21 -24.35 -15.99
N GLY A 69 0.95 -25.30 -15.09
CA GLY A 69 -0.38 -25.85 -14.85
C GLY A 69 -1.23 -25.02 -13.91
N TYR A 70 -2.51 -25.33 -13.84
CA TYR A 70 -3.38 -24.83 -12.78
C TYR A 70 -3.04 -25.50 -11.44
N MET A 71 -3.25 -24.76 -10.36
CA MET A 71 -3.14 -25.26 -9.00
C MET A 71 -4.40 -24.89 -8.19
N SER A 72 -4.39 -25.13 -6.88
CA SER A 72 -5.41 -24.68 -5.94
C SER A 72 -5.65 -23.16 -6.06
N ASN A 73 -6.88 -22.68 -5.87
CA ASN A 73 -7.18 -21.25 -5.92
C ASN A 73 -6.38 -20.45 -4.87
N SER A 74 -6.04 -21.07 -3.73
CA SER A 74 -5.17 -20.47 -2.72
C SER A 74 -3.68 -20.43 -3.11
N GLY A 75 -3.27 -21.13 -4.17
CA GLY A 75 -1.88 -21.27 -4.59
C GLY A 75 -1.27 -22.62 -4.23
N TYR A 76 0.00 -22.81 -4.56
CA TYR A 76 0.75 -24.04 -4.22
C TYR A 76 0.85 -24.21 -2.70
N GLU A 77 0.58 -25.41 -2.21
CA GLU A 77 0.59 -25.74 -0.79
C GLU A 77 1.97 -25.52 -0.17
N GLU A 78 3.03 -26.03 -0.82
CA GLU A 78 4.40 -25.87 -0.35
C GLU A 78 4.87 -24.40 -0.36
N VAL A 79 4.40 -23.58 -1.28
CA VAL A 79 4.70 -22.13 -1.28
C VAL A 79 4.02 -21.46 -0.09
N ARG A 80 2.77 -21.77 0.15
CA ARG A 80 2.00 -21.25 1.28
C ARG A 80 2.59 -21.69 2.63
N ALA A 81 2.99 -22.96 2.73
CA ALA A 81 3.68 -23.49 3.91
C ALA A 81 5.04 -22.80 4.14
N ALA A 82 5.82 -22.55 3.07
CA ALA A 82 7.08 -21.83 3.19
C ALA A 82 6.87 -20.38 3.69
N ILE A 83 5.86 -19.68 3.18
CA ILE A 83 5.51 -18.33 3.64
C ILE A 83 5.06 -18.36 5.10
N ALA A 84 4.17 -19.28 5.49
CA ALA A 84 3.71 -19.41 6.86
C ALA A 84 4.88 -19.63 7.84
N ASN A 85 5.79 -20.55 7.52
CA ASN A 85 6.98 -20.85 8.32
C ASN A 85 7.93 -19.63 8.42
N HIS A 86 8.10 -18.89 7.33
CA HIS A 86 8.90 -17.67 7.32
C HIS A 86 8.30 -16.60 8.26
N LEU A 87 6.99 -16.37 8.18
CA LEU A 87 6.27 -15.43 9.06
C LEU A 87 6.35 -15.86 10.52
N ASN A 88 6.17 -17.16 10.80
CA ASN A 88 6.26 -17.72 12.15
C ASN A 88 7.66 -17.47 12.77
N THR A 89 8.71 -17.65 11.96
CA THR A 89 10.09 -17.40 12.40
C THR A 89 10.35 -15.91 12.64
N GLN A 90 9.83 -15.06 11.77
CA GLN A 90 10.10 -13.62 11.82
C GLN A 90 9.29 -12.90 12.92
N PHE A 91 8.03 -13.32 13.14
CA PHE A 91 7.09 -12.59 13.99
C PHE A 91 6.61 -13.37 15.21
N ASP A 92 7.12 -14.58 15.45
CA ASP A 92 6.65 -15.45 16.54
C ASP A 92 5.12 -15.66 16.49
N THR A 93 4.67 -16.17 15.35
CA THR A 93 3.27 -16.52 15.06
C THR A 93 3.13 -18.04 14.83
N HIS A 94 1.90 -18.54 14.57
CA HIS A 94 1.63 -19.97 14.47
C HIS A 94 0.80 -20.33 13.23
N PHE A 95 1.09 -19.65 12.09
CA PHE A 95 0.38 -19.88 10.85
C PHE A 95 0.75 -21.23 10.21
N HIS A 96 -0.18 -21.76 9.44
CA HIS A 96 0.01 -22.90 8.56
C HIS A 96 -0.44 -22.55 7.13
N GLU A 97 -0.28 -23.46 6.18
CA GLU A 97 -0.52 -23.18 4.77
C GLU A 97 -1.96 -22.72 4.45
N GLU A 98 -2.95 -23.17 5.23
CA GLU A 98 -4.36 -22.78 5.00
C GLU A 98 -4.63 -21.33 5.39
N ASN A 99 -3.82 -20.76 6.28
CA ASN A 99 -3.89 -19.34 6.63
C ASN A 99 -3.38 -18.41 5.52
N ILE A 100 -2.73 -18.94 4.48
CA ILE A 100 -2.13 -18.18 3.39
C ILE A 100 -2.93 -18.34 2.10
N VAL A 101 -3.33 -17.24 1.49
CA VAL A 101 -3.95 -17.21 0.16
C VAL A 101 -3.08 -16.36 -0.76
N MET A 102 -2.50 -16.99 -1.80
CA MET A 102 -1.67 -16.27 -2.78
C MET A 102 -2.53 -15.35 -3.65
N THR A 103 -2.05 -14.14 -3.92
CA THR A 103 -2.81 -13.10 -4.61
C THR A 103 -2.01 -12.45 -5.75
N VAL A 104 -2.72 -11.76 -6.65
CA VAL A 104 -2.12 -10.95 -7.72
C VAL A 104 -1.68 -9.57 -7.20
N GLY A 105 -0.77 -9.58 -6.23
CA GLY A 105 -0.32 -8.42 -5.47
C GLY A 105 -1.35 -7.94 -4.44
N ALA A 106 -1.01 -6.90 -3.66
CA ALA A 106 -1.86 -6.36 -2.60
C ALA A 106 -3.23 -5.90 -3.12
N ALA A 107 -3.30 -5.22 -4.27
CA ALA A 107 -4.56 -4.77 -4.86
C ALA A 107 -5.52 -5.93 -5.12
N GLY A 108 -5.02 -7.05 -5.66
CA GLY A 108 -5.80 -8.27 -5.83
C GLY A 108 -6.25 -8.85 -4.49
N GLY A 109 -5.34 -8.90 -3.52
CA GLY A 109 -5.65 -9.38 -2.17
C GLY A 109 -6.72 -8.56 -1.47
N LEU A 110 -6.63 -7.23 -1.51
CA LEU A 110 -7.66 -6.34 -0.94
C LEU A 110 -9.02 -6.56 -1.61
N ASN A 111 -9.06 -6.73 -2.94
CA ASN A 111 -10.31 -7.03 -3.63
C ASN A 111 -10.86 -8.41 -3.24
N VAL A 112 -10.02 -9.41 -3.02
CA VAL A 112 -10.44 -10.72 -2.50
C VAL A 112 -11.01 -10.57 -1.09
N ALA A 113 -10.32 -9.89 -0.17
CA ALA A 113 -10.78 -9.67 1.20
C ALA A 113 -12.12 -8.91 1.24
N LEU A 114 -12.23 -7.80 0.50
CA LEU A 114 -13.46 -7.01 0.45
C LEU A 114 -14.63 -7.77 -0.21
N LYS A 115 -14.36 -8.57 -1.26
CA LYS A 115 -15.37 -9.44 -1.88
C LYS A 115 -15.87 -10.51 -0.90
N THR A 116 -14.97 -11.01 -0.05
CA THR A 116 -15.29 -12.01 0.98
C THR A 116 -16.20 -11.44 2.07
N LEU A 117 -15.91 -10.21 2.51
CA LEU A 117 -16.51 -9.64 3.71
C LEU A 117 -17.78 -8.81 3.47
N LEU A 118 -17.87 -8.08 2.34
CA LEU A 118 -18.85 -7.02 2.19
C LEU A 118 -20.19 -7.47 1.62
N ASN A 119 -21.26 -7.04 2.24
CA ASN A 119 -22.58 -6.92 1.67
C ASN A 119 -22.83 -5.49 1.16
N PRO A 120 -23.75 -5.30 0.19
CA PRO A 120 -24.15 -3.96 -0.22
C PRO A 120 -24.66 -3.13 0.96
N GLY A 121 -24.08 -1.95 1.14
CA GLY A 121 -24.42 -1.03 2.22
C GLY A 121 -23.55 -1.15 3.48
N ASP A 122 -22.67 -2.15 3.58
CA ASP A 122 -21.69 -2.25 4.64
C ASP A 122 -20.69 -1.07 4.57
N GLU A 123 -20.17 -0.68 5.73
CA GLU A 123 -19.24 0.42 5.89
C GLU A 123 -17.82 -0.10 6.08
N VAL A 124 -16.86 0.57 5.41
CA VAL A 124 -15.43 0.33 5.58
C VAL A 124 -14.78 1.64 6.00
N ILE A 125 -14.15 1.64 7.17
CA ILE A 125 -13.49 2.83 7.72
C ILE A 125 -12.04 2.91 7.23
N VAL A 126 -11.60 4.12 6.88
CA VAL A 126 -10.22 4.45 6.52
C VAL A 126 -9.76 5.70 7.26
N PHE A 127 -8.46 5.82 7.52
CA PHE A 127 -7.86 6.98 8.16
C PHE A 127 -7.19 7.86 7.10
N ALA A 128 -7.66 9.10 6.98
CA ALA A 128 -6.97 10.06 6.12
C ALA A 128 -5.63 10.52 6.73
N PRO A 129 -4.58 10.71 5.91
CA PRO A 129 -4.54 10.45 4.47
C PRO A 129 -4.40 8.95 4.14
N TYR A 130 -5.08 8.51 3.09
CA TYR A 130 -5.11 7.09 2.69
C TYR A 130 -4.98 6.92 1.17
N PHE A 131 -4.65 5.72 0.74
CA PHE A 131 -4.55 5.37 -0.67
C PHE A 131 -5.94 5.40 -1.35
N GLY A 132 -6.14 6.36 -2.26
CA GLY A 132 -7.45 6.70 -2.83
C GLY A 132 -8.17 5.54 -3.54
N GLU A 133 -7.45 4.51 -4.01
CA GLU A 133 -8.08 3.35 -4.65
C GLU A 133 -8.94 2.50 -3.70
N TYR A 134 -8.79 2.63 -2.38
CA TYR A 134 -9.70 1.96 -1.44
C TYR A 134 -11.16 2.35 -1.68
N ASN A 135 -11.44 3.59 -2.11
CA ASN A 135 -12.80 4.01 -2.48
C ASN A 135 -13.37 3.15 -3.59
N ASN A 136 -12.57 2.88 -4.62
CA ASN A 136 -12.99 2.07 -5.77
C ASN A 136 -13.15 0.60 -5.38
N TYR A 137 -12.21 0.06 -4.59
CA TYR A 137 -12.26 -1.35 -4.16
C TYR A 137 -13.48 -1.62 -3.30
N VAL A 138 -13.82 -0.75 -2.36
CA VAL A 138 -15.02 -0.87 -1.51
C VAL A 138 -16.30 -0.71 -2.34
N ALA A 139 -16.34 0.29 -3.23
CA ALA A 139 -17.50 0.56 -4.09
C ALA A 139 -17.81 -0.59 -5.06
N ASN A 140 -16.80 -1.35 -5.51
CA ASN A 140 -16.97 -2.52 -6.38
C ASN A 140 -17.91 -3.59 -5.77
N TYR A 141 -18.01 -3.63 -4.45
CA TYR A 141 -18.83 -4.61 -3.72
C TYR A 141 -20.05 -3.97 -3.02
N GLY A 142 -20.39 -2.74 -3.41
CA GLY A 142 -21.54 -2.01 -2.86
C GLY A 142 -21.31 -1.47 -1.45
N GLY A 143 -20.10 -1.52 -0.93
CA GLY A 143 -19.72 -0.95 0.35
C GLY A 143 -19.61 0.58 0.29
N LYS A 144 -19.52 1.20 1.47
CA LYS A 144 -19.35 2.65 1.64
C LYS A 144 -18.09 2.94 2.46
N VAL A 145 -17.25 3.81 1.96
CA VAL A 145 -16.09 4.29 2.72
C VAL A 145 -16.52 5.35 3.73
N VAL A 146 -16.12 5.18 4.98
CA VAL A 146 -16.26 6.15 6.06
C VAL A 146 -14.86 6.67 6.41
N VAL A 147 -14.63 7.95 6.21
CA VAL A 147 -13.29 8.55 6.38
C VAL A 147 -13.15 9.14 7.78
N ILE A 148 -12.11 8.74 8.51
CA ILE A 148 -11.63 9.42 9.72
C ILE A 148 -10.74 10.59 9.28
N SER A 149 -10.97 11.78 9.83
CA SER A 149 -10.22 12.98 9.45
C SER A 149 -8.73 12.86 9.80
N PRO A 150 -7.82 13.50 9.04
CA PRO A 150 -6.38 13.39 9.30
C PRO A 150 -6.01 14.07 10.62
N ASP A 151 -5.08 13.47 11.35
CA ASP A 151 -4.29 14.18 12.35
C ASP A 151 -3.05 14.77 11.67
N THR A 152 -3.09 16.03 11.31
CA THR A 152 -2.00 16.69 10.56
C THR A 152 -0.75 16.97 11.41
N ALA A 153 -0.80 16.74 12.72
CA ALA A 153 0.36 16.89 13.59
C ALA A 153 1.24 15.64 13.59
N THR A 154 0.61 14.44 13.55
CA THR A 154 1.32 13.17 13.70
C THR A 154 1.04 12.17 12.60
N PHE A 155 -0.04 12.34 11.84
CA PHE A 155 -0.63 11.39 10.90
C PHE A 155 -0.97 10.01 11.51
N MET A 156 -1.13 9.97 12.85
CA MET A 156 -1.63 8.79 13.56
C MET A 156 -3.16 8.70 13.47
N PRO A 157 -3.75 7.49 13.60
CA PRO A 157 -5.20 7.32 13.57
C PRO A 157 -5.88 8.04 14.74
N LYS A 158 -6.92 8.84 14.45
CA LYS A 158 -7.77 9.46 15.47
C LYS A 158 -8.76 8.45 16.02
N LEU A 159 -8.39 7.79 17.11
CA LEU A 159 -9.20 6.72 17.70
C LEU A 159 -10.49 7.21 18.36
N ASP A 160 -10.50 8.44 18.87
CA ASP A 160 -11.70 9.07 19.42
C ASP A 160 -12.76 9.38 18.36
N GLU A 161 -12.33 9.69 17.13
CA GLU A 161 -13.22 9.86 15.98
C GLU A 161 -13.67 8.49 15.43
N LEU A 162 -12.76 7.51 15.41
CA LEU A 162 -13.08 6.14 15.03
C LEU A 162 -14.20 5.60 15.90
N GLU A 163 -14.06 5.69 17.22
CA GLU A 163 -15.05 5.21 18.19
C GLU A 163 -16.46 5.76 17.92
N LYS A 164 -16.54 7.05 17.54
CA LYS A 164 -17.82 7.74 17.24
C LYS A 164 -18.41 7.37 15.89
N LYS A 165 -17.56 6.97 14.92
CA LYS A 165 -17.99 6.68 13.53
C LYS A 165 -18.28 5.20 13.25
N ILE A 166 -17.85 4.29 14.14
CA ILE A 166 -18.24 2.89 14.04
C ILE A 166 -19.76 2.76 14.29
N THR A 167 -20.42 2.00 13.43
CA THR A 167 -21.87 1.70 13.48
C THR A 167 -22.08 0.20 13.38
N ALA A 168 -23.32 -0.26 13.58
CA ALA A 168 -23.70 -1.66 13.34
C ALA A 168 -23.52 -2.12 11.86
N LYS A 169 -23.23 -1.19 10.93
CA LYS A 169 -22.91 -1.48 9.53
C LYS A 169 -21.41 -1.54 9.25
N THR A 170 -20.58 -1.17 10.21
CA THR A 170 -19.13 -1.21 10.05
C THR A 170 -18.67 -2.65 9.96
N LYS A 171 -18.19 -3.07 8.79
CA LYS A 171 -17.70 -4.42 8.52
C LYS A 171 -16.19 -4.52 8.62
N ALA A 172 -15.48 -3.48 8.18
CA ALA A 172 -14.02 -3.50 8.20
C ALA A 172 -13.42 -2.11 8.46
N VAL A 173 -12.19 -2.12 8.96
CA VAL A 173 -11.30 -0.96 9.05
C VAL A 173 -10.04 -1.29 8.25
N ILE A 174 -9.61 -0.41 7.36
CA ILE A 174 -8.36 -0.58 6.60
C ILE A 174 -7.29 0.33 7.19
N ILE A 175 -6.14 -0.25 7.52
CA ILE A 175 -4.92 0.48 7.87
C ILE A 175 -3.82 0.17 6.86
N ASN A 176 -2.86 1.09 6.74
CA ASN A 176 -1.68 0.93 5.91
C ASN A 176 -0.47 1.47 6.67
N THR A 177 0.43 0.57 7.08
CA THR A 177 1.61 0.92 7.88
C THR A 177 2.81 0.02 7.51
N PRO A 178 3.93 0.60 7.06
CA PRO A 178 4.21 2.01 6.77
C PRO A 178 3.24 2.62 5.76
N ASN A 179 2.85 3.88 5.99
CA ASN A 179 1.72 4.51 5.31
C ASN A 179 2.09 5.12 3.95
N ASN A 180 1.23 4.96 2.98
CA ASN A 180 1.15 5.77 1.77
C ASN A 180 -0.03 6.74 1.92
N PRO A 181 0.18 8.07 2.03
CA PRO A 181 1.33 8.83 1.51
C PRO A 181 2.36 9.32 2.54
N THR A 182 2.18 9.10 3.85
CA THR A 182 2.92 9.84 4.90
C THR A 182 4.26 9.20 5.30
N GLY A 183 4.43 7.91 5.07
CA GLY A 183 5.58 7.15 5.55
C GLY A 183 5.57 6.85 7.05
N VAL A 184 4.49 7.16 7.75
CA VAL A 184 4.37 6.93 9.20
C VAL A 184 4.22 5.44 9.50
N VAL A 185 4.86 4.97 10.55
CA VAL A 185 4.73 3.62 11.09
C VAL A 185 3.93 3.66 12.39
N TYR A 186 2.88 2.84 12.48
CA TYR A 186 2.08 2.73 13.69
C TYR A 186 2.83 1.94 14.76
N SER A 187 2.93 2.51 15.96
CA SER A 187 3.55 1.83 17.10
C SER A 187 2.66 0.72 17.64
N GLU A 188 3.27 -0.20 18.40
CA GLU A 188 2.54 -1.23 19.15
C GLU A 188 1.39 -0.65 19.99
N LYS A 189 1.66 0.45 20.69
CA LYS A 189 0.64 1.13 21.52
C LYS A 189 -0.56 1.61 20.70
N VAL A 190 -0.33 2.16 19.51
CA VAL A 190 -1.41 2.59 18.61
C VAL A 190 -2.25 1.40 18.15
N LEU A 191 -1.61 0.26 17.84
CA LEU A 191 -2.32 -0.95 17.43
C LEU A 191 -3.11 -1.57 18.58
N GLN A 192 -2.58 -1.58 19.80
CA GLN A 192 -3.29 -2.04 21.00
C GLN A 192 -4.52 -1.16 21.29
N ASP A 193 -4.38 0.16 21.20
CA ASP A 193 -5.50 1.09 21.42
C ASP A 193 -6.56 0.96 20.31
N LEU A 194 -6.14 0.77 19.06
CA LEU A 194 -7.05 0.49 17.95
C LEU A 194 -7.82 -0.81 18.19
N ALA A 195 -7.12 -1.90 18.54
CA ALA A 195 -7.72 -3.19 18.84
C ALA A 195 -8.79 -3.08 19.91
N LYS A 196 -8.47 -2.37 21.01
CA LYS A 196 -9.42 -2.14 22.11
C LYS A 196 -10.69 -1.44 21.63
N VAL A 197 -10.59 -0.39 20.82
CA VAL A 197 -11.76 0.31 20.25
C VAL A 197 -12.61 -0.66 19.42
N LEU A 198 -11.98 -1.50 18.60
CA LEU A 198 -12.70 -2.47 17.77
C LEU A 198 -13.40 -3.53 18.60
N GLU A 199 -12.74 -4.08 19.63
CA GLU A 199 -13.32 -5.08 20.56
C GLU A 199 -14.51 -4.51 21.34
N ASP A 200 -14.37 -3.28 21.89
CA ASP A 200 -15.44 -2.60 22.61
C ASP A 200 -16.66 -2.39 21.69
N LYS A 201 -16.45 -2.00 20.43
CA LYS A 201 -17.51 -1.77 19.44
C LYS A 201 -18.14 -3.04 18.90
N GLN A 202 -17.39 -4.11 18.70
CA GLN A 202 -17.95 -5.44 18.40
C GLN A 202 -18.92 -5.88 19.50
N THR A 203 -18.52 -5.68 20.77
CA THR A 203 -19.36 -6.00 21.91
C THR A 203 -20.61 -5.12 21.97
N GLU A 204 -20.49 -3.83 21.70
CA GLU A 204 -21.60 -2.86 21.69
C GLU A 204 -22.65 -3.19 20.63
N PHE A 205 -22.21 -3.50 19.40
CA PHE A 205 -23.14 -3.71 18.28
C PHE A 205 -23.49 -5.18 18.03
N GLY A 206 -22.80 -6.13 18.66
CA GLY A 206 -22.97 -7.57 18.44
C GLY A 206 -22.63 -7.99 17.00
N THR A 207 -21.62 -7.36 16.38
CA THR A 207 -21.18 -7.60 15.02
C THR A 207 -19.68 -7.76 14.95
N ASP A 208 -19.17 -8.58 14.02
CA ASP A 208 -17.74 -8.71 13.79
C ASP A 208 -17.22 -7.56 12.91
N ILE A 209 -16.12 -6.95 13.34
CA ILE A 209 -15.39 -5.91 12.61
C ILE A 209 -14.01 -6.47 12.25
N TYR A 210 -13.67 -6.49 10.97
CA TYR A 210 -12.37 -6.97 10.51
C TYR A 210 -11.38 -5.82 10.35
N LEU A 211 -10.14 -6.04 10.79
CA LEU A 211 -9.02 -5.13 10.54
C LEU A 211 -8.23 -5.62 9.33
N ILE A 212 -8.27 -4.88 8.24
CA ILE A 212 -7.47 -5.18 7.03
C ILE A 212 -6.20 -4.35 7.09
N SER A 213 -5.06 -5.00 7.24
CA SER A 213 -3.74 -4.37 7.24
C SER A 213 -3.10 -4.50 5.86
N ASP A 214 -3.01 -3.39 5.13
CA ASP A 214 -2.34 -3.32 3.81
C ASP A 214 -0.86 -3.02 4.02
N GLU A 215 0.02 -4.01 3.81
CA GLU A 215 1.42 -3.99 4.23
C GLU A 215 2.47 -4.12 3.10
N PRO A 216 2.33 -3.43 1.97
CA PRO A 216 3.30 -3.56 0.87
C PRO A 216 4.65 -2.91 1.17
N TYR A 217 4.78 -2.13 2.26
CA TYR A 217 5.98 -1.37 2.63
C TYR A 217 6.66 -1.87 3.90
N ARG A 218 6.26 -3.02 4.45
CA ARG A 218 6.72 -3.53 5.76
C ARG A 218 8.24 -3.50 5.92
N GLU A 219 9.00 -3.91 4.91
CA GLU A 219 10.45 -3.99 4.93
C GLU A 219 11.14 -2.65 4.62
N LEU A 220 10.38 -1.66 4.13
CA LEU A 220 10.91 -0.35 3.79
C LEU A 220 10.82 0.59 4.98
N VAL A 221 11.70 0.44 5.94
CA VAL A 221 11.78 1.26 7.16
C VAL A 221 13.21 1.75 7.39
N TYR A 222 13.34 2.86 8.11
CA TYR A 222 14.59 3.58 8.29
C TYR A 222 14.94 3.71 9.77
N GLY A 223 16.22 3.90 10.06
CA GLY A 223 16.69 4.20 11.41
C GLY A 223 16.42 3.12 12.46
N GLY A 224 16.23 1.86 12.05
CA GLY A 224 15.94 0.76 12.97
C GLY A 224 14.50 0.73 13.49
N VAL A 225 13.58 1.42 12.82
CA VAL A 225 12.15 1.35 13.15
C VAL A 225 11.63 -0.07 12.90
N GLU A 226 10.91 -0.62 13.87
CA GLU A 226 10.23 -1.90 13.75
C GLU A 226 8.76 -1.70 13.41
N VAL A 227 8.23 -2.52 12.49
CA VAL A 227 6.81 -2.55 12.14
C VAL A 227 6.15 -3.68 12.91
N PRO A 228 5.28 -3.39 13.90
CA PRO A 228 4.61 -4.44 14.66
C PRO A 228 3.73 -5.31 13.76
N TYR A 229 3.64 -6.62 14.04
CA TYR A 229 2.81 -7.52 13.25
C TYR A 229 1.37 -7.51 13.76
N VAL A 230 0.45 -7.00 12.95
CA VAL A 230 -0.89 -6.56 13.38
C VAL A 230 -1.74 -7.70 13.96
N THR A 231 -1.61 -8.94 13.47
CA THR A 231 -2.35 -10.11 13.98
C THR A 231 -2.09 -10.42 15.46
N LYS A 232 -0.99 -9.92 16.02
CA LYS A 232 -0.66 -10.11 17.45
C LYS A 232 -1.51 -9.25 18.39
N TYR A 233 -2.23 -8.26 17.86
CA TYR A 233 -2.97 -7.28 18.66
C TYR A 233 -4.49 -7.40 18.51
N TYR A 234 -4.97 -7.93 17.39
CA TYR A 234 -6.39 -8.06 17.11
C TYR A 234 -6.69 -9.34 16.33
N ALA A 235 -7.57 -10.19 16.88
CA ALA A 235 -7.86 -11.50 16.31
C ALA A 235 -8.47 -11.42 14.89
N ASN A 236 -9.47 -10.55 14.68
CA ASN A 236 -10.14 -10.39 13.39
C ASN A 236 -9.29 -9.57 12.39
N THR A 237 -8.01 -9.95 12.21
CA THR A 237 -7.08 -9.25 11.32
C THR A 237 -6.82 -10.04 10.05
N ILE A 238 -6.94 -9.37 8.90
CA ILE A 238 -6.51 -9.86 7.58
C ILE A 238 -5.30 -9.03 7.17
N VAL A 239 -4.14 -9.67 6.92
CA VAL A 239 -2.95 -8.99 6.40
C VAL A 239 -2.89 -9.17 4.90
N GLY A 240 -2.80 -8.06 4.16
CA GLY A 240 -2.53 -8.04 2.73
C GLY A 240 -1.09 -7.63 2.44
N TYR A 241 -0.31 -8.52 1.87
CA TYR A 241 1.10 -8.32 1.57
C TYR A 241 1.40 -8.37 0.07
N SER A 242 2.48 -7.69 -0.35
CA SER A 242 2.94 -7.71 -1.74
C SER A 242 4.45 -7.62 -1.84
N TYR A 243 5.04 -8.41 -2.73
CA TYR A 243 6.45 -8.34 -3.08
C TYR A 243 6.80 -7.19 -4.03
N SER A 244 5.82 -6.36 -4.37
CA SER A 244 6.00 -5.20 -5.28
C SER A 244 7.07 -4.22 -4.82
N LYS A 245 7.27 -4.10 -3.48
CA LYS A 245 8.19 -3.12 -2.90
C LYS A 245 9.39 -3.79 -2.22
N SER A 246 9.15 -4.83 -1.44
CA SER A 246 10.19 -5.57 -0.71
C SER A 246 11.21 -6.25 -1.64
N LEU A 247 10.79 -6.68 -2.84
CA LEU A 247 11.67 -7.29 -3.85
C LEU A 247 11.71 -6.51 -5.17
N SER A 248 11.15 -5.30 -5.23
CA SER A 248 11.08 -4.50 -6.47
C SER A 248 10.42 -5.24 -7.64
N LEU A 249 9.31 -5.95 -7.37
CA LEU A 249 8.59 -6.79 -8.35
C LEU A 249 7.16 -6.29 -8.64
N PRO A 250 6.90 -4.99 -8.88
CA PRO A 250 5.54 -4.50 -9.06
C PRO A 250 4.87 -5.04 -10.33
N GLY A 251 5.65 -5.38 -11.34
CA GLY A 251 5.17 -5.95 -12.61
C GLY A 251 4.78 -7.43 -12.52
N GLU A 252 5.32 -8.16 -11.55
CA GLU A 252 5.11 -9.61 -11.38
C GLU A 252 3.75 -9.95 -10.77
N ARG A 253 3.09 -8.97 -10.14
CA ARG A 253 1.75 -9.13 -9.55
C ARG A 253 1.65 -10.30 -8.58
N ILE A 254 2.53 -10.34 -7.59
CA ILE A 254 2.59 -11.41 -6.59
C ILE A 254 2.52 -10.87 -5.16
N GLY A 255 1.72 -11.53 -4.33
CA GLY A 255 1.49 -11.21 -2.92
C GLY A 255 0.70 -12.32 -2.26
N TYR A 256 0.23 -12.07 -1.05
CA TYR A 256 -0.62 -13.01 -0.31
C TYR A 256 -1.52 -12.29 0.70
N LEU A 257 -2.57 -12.98 1.13
CA LEU A 257 -3.32 -12.67 2.34
C LEU A 257 -2.91 -13.63 3.45
N VAL A 258 -2.89 -13.12 4.69
CA VAL A 258 -2.86 -13.94 5.91
C VAL A 258 -4.22 -13.86 6.57
N LEU A 259 -4.80 -15.00 6.85
CA LEU A 259 -6.13 -15.21 7.42
C LEU A 259 -5.98 -16.11 8.66
N PRO A 260 -5.70 -15.54 9.87
CA PRO A 260 -5.43 -16.31 11.08
C PRO A 260 -6.63 -17.15 11.54
N ASP A 261 -6.37 -18.27 12.21
CA ASP A 261 -7.42 -19.13 12.77
C ASP A 261 -8.19 -18.48 13.93
N GLU A 262 -7.59 -17.47 14.57
CA GLU A 262 -8.18 -16.73 15.68
C GLU A 262 -9.31 -15.79 15.23
N MET A 263 -9.47 -15.57 13.91
CA MET A 263 -10.57 -14.75 13.39
C MET A 263 -11.92 -15.39 13.68
N ALA A 264 -12.94 -14.54 13.84
CA ALA A 264 -14.33 -15.01 13.79
C ALA A 264 -14.61 -15.67 12.43
N ASP A 265 -15.25 -16.84 12.46
CA ASP A 265 -15.60 -17.63 11.28
C ASP A 265 -14.42 -17.91 10.31
N ALA A 266 -13.21 -18.13 10.85
CA ALA A 266 -11.96 -18.24 10.08
C ALA A 266 -12.06 -19.23 8.92
N GLU A 267 -12.60 -20.45 9.13
CA GLU A 267 -12.78 -21.46 8.10
C GLU A 267 -13.66 -20.97 6.94
N ASP A 268 -14.78 -20.32 7.27
CA ASP A 268 -15.70 -19.76 6.28
C ASP A 268 -15.08 -18.58 5.52
N VAL A 269 -14.33 -17.71 6.21
CA VAL A 269 -13.63 -16.58 5.60
C VAL A 269 -12.54 -17.07 4.65
N ILE A 270 -11.74 -18.06 5.03
CA ILE A 270 -10.71 -18.69 4.18
C ILE A 270 -11.36 -19.34 2.95
N GLY A 271 -12.43 -20.13 3.17
CA GLY A 271 -13.19 -20.76 2.09
C GLY A 271 -13.76 -19.74 1.11
N ALA A 272 -14.35 -18.65 1.63
CA ALA A 272 -14.89 -17.57 0.82
C ALA A 272 -13.79 -16.79 0.06
N ALA A 273 -12.61 -16.58 0.65
CA ALA A 273 -11.47 -15.94 -0.02
C ALA A 273 -10.98 -16.77 -1.22
N ASN A 274 -10.96 -18.09 -1.11
CA ASN A 274 -10.64 -18.98 -2.22
C ASN A 274 -11.67 -18.89 -3.35
N VAL A 275 -12.97 -18.87 -3.00
CA VAL A 275 -14.04 -18.66 -3.98
C VAL A 275 -13.94 -17.28 -4.61
N ALA A 276 -13.69 -16.22 -3.81
CA ALA A 276 -13.51 -14.84 -4.29
C ALA A 276 -12.37 -14.75 -5.30
N THR A 277 -11.21 -15.35 -5.00
CA THR A 277 -10.05 -15.42 -5.91
C THR A 277 -10.45 -15.99 -7.28
N ARG A 278 -11.26 -17.06 -7.30
CA ARG A 278 -11.72 -17.68 -8.53
C ARG A 278 -12.71 -16.80 -9.29
N ILE A 279 -13.77 -16.31 -8.61
CA ILE A 279 -14.88 -15.60 -9.29
C ILE A 279 -14.53 -14.17 -9.70
N LEU A 280 -13.49 -13.56 -9.11
CA LEU A 280 -12.94 -12.29 -9.56
C LEU A 280 -12.12 -12.44 -10.86
N GLY A 281 -11.98 -13.67 -11.35
CA GLY A 281 -11.28 -13.97 -12.60
C GLY A 281 -9.77 -14.15 -12.44
N PHE A 282 -9.24 -14.10 -11.21
CA PHE A 282 -7.83 -14.40 -10.97
C PHE A 282 -7.55 -15.90 -11.09
N VAL A 283 -8.50 -16.74 -10.65
CA VAL A 283 -8.42 -18.21 -10.56
C VAL A 283 -7.36 -18.65 -9.56
N ASN A 284 -6.12 -18.22 -9.75
CA ASN A 284 -4.97 -18.34 -8.85
C ASN A 284 -3.93 -17.24 -9.16
N ALA A 285 -2.99 -17.00 -8.26
CA ALA A 285 -1.85 -16.12 -8.53
C ALA A 285 -0.89 -16.75 -9.56
N PRO A 286 -0.04 -15.95 -10.25
CA PRO A 286 0.88 -16.46 -11.27
C PRO A 286 1.83 -17.55 -10.73
N SER A 287 1.81 -18.73 -11.37
CA SER A 287 2.48 -19.94 -10.89
C SER A 287 4.00 -19.79 -10.76
N LEU A 288 4.67 -19.32 -11.82
CA LEU A 288 6.13 -19.10 -11.83
C LEU A 288 6.55 -18.15 -10.71
N GLN A 289 5.78 -17.09 -10.46
CA GLN A 289 6.07 -16.13 -9.40
C GLN A 289 5.93 -16.73 -8.01
N GLN A 290 4.92 -17.56 -7.77
CA GLN A 290 4.76 -18.26 -6.50
C GLN A 290 5.99 -19.13 -6.21
N LEU A 291 6.40 -19.97 -7.15
CA LEU A 291 7.55 -20.86 -7.03
C LEU A 291 8.86 -20.09 -6.87
N THR A 292 8.99 -18.94 -7.53
CA THR A 292 10.14 -18.04 -7.41
C THR A 292 10.21 -17.46 -5.99
N ILE A 293 9.10 -16.91 -5.48
CA ILE A 293 9.06 -16.27 -4.16
C ILE A 293 9.42 -17.25 -3.05
N ALA A 294 8.94 -18.49 -3.11
CA ALA A 294 9.28 -19.50 -2.11
C ALA A 294 10.79 -19.78 -1.97
N ARG A 295 11.57 -19.46 -3.02
CA ARG A 295 13.04 -19.61 -3.05
C ARG A 295 13.82 -18.36 -2.62
N CYS A 296 13.14 -17.25 -2.37
CA CYS A 296 13.80 -15.97 -2.04
C CYS A 296 13.06 -15.17 -0.94
N LEU A 297 12.45 -15.87 0.01
CA LEU A 297 11.73 -15.23 1.12
C LEU A 297 12.62 -14.34 2.00
N ASP A 298 13.91 -14.66 2.12
CA ASP A 298 14.90 -13.88 2.89
C ASP A 298 15.60 -12.79 2.07
N ALA A 299 15.33 -12.73 0.76
CA ALA A 299 15.94 -11.73 -0.11
C ALA A 299 15.38 -10.32 0.21
N LYS A 300 16.25 -9.31 0.12
CA LYS A 300 15.90 -7.92 0.45
C LYS A 300 16.48 -6.97 -0.58
N VAL A 301 15.76 -5.89 -0.87
CA VAL A 301 16.30 -4.75 -1.60
C VAL A 301 17.22 -3.91 -0.70
N ASP A 302 18.11 -3.14 -1.31
CA ASP A 302 18.94 -2.20 -0.57
C ASP A 302 18.12 -0.95 -0.18
N VAL A 303 17.60 -0.95 1.04
CA VAL A 303 16.79 0.15 1.59
C VAL A 303 17.62 1.42 1.82
N GLU A 304 18.94 1.32 1.98
CA GLU A 304 19.83 2.48 2.19
C GLU A 304 19.80 3.45 1.00
N ILE A 305 19.55 2.95 -0.21
CA ILE A 305 19.36 3.80 -1.40
C ILE A 305 18.18 4.75 -1.20
N TYR A 306 17.04 4.24 -0.71
CA TYR A 306 15.87 5.07 -0.42
C TYR A 306 16.10 6.00 0.78
N ASP A 307 16.81 5.55 1.81
CA ASP A 307 17.15 6.38 2.96
C ASP A 307 18.06 7.56 2.60
N LYS A 308 19.02 7.34 1.70
CA LYS A 308 19.86 8.41 1.15
C LYS A 308 19.02 9.45 0.40
N ASN A 309 18.08 9.00 -0.44
CA ASN A 309 17.15 9.87 -1.17
C ASN A 309 16.27 10.67 -0.21
N ARG A 310 15.71 10.00 0.81
CA ARG A 310 14.88 10.61 1.85
C ARG A 310 15.61 11.73 2.57
N ARG A 311 16.83 11.45 3.06
CA ARG A 311 17.63 12.43 3.80
C ARG A 311 17.93 13.66 2.95
N LEU A 312 18.40 13.47 1.72
CA LEU A 312 18.70 14.58 0.81
C LEU A 312 17.47 15.46 0.59
N LEU A 313 16.34 14.84 0.30
CA LEU A 313 15.11 15.57 -0.02
C LEU A 313 14.56 16.32 1.21
N VAL A 314 14.46 15.65 2.38
CA VAL A 314 13.99 16.26 3.63
C VAL A 314 14.87 17.45 4.02
N ASP A 315 16.19 17.26 4.06
CA ASP A 315 17.14 18.31 4.47
C ASP A 315 17.08 19.53 3.54
N SER A 316 16.94 19.28 2.24
CA SER A 316 16.88 20.35 1.24
C SER A 316 15.55 21.12 1.32
N LEU A 317 14.41 20.42 1.37
CA LEU A 317 13.10 21.05 1.43
C LEU A 317 12.94 21.87 2.72
N CYS A 318 13.39 21.37 3.86
CA CYS A 318 13.38 22.12 5.11
C CYS A 318 14.23 23.42 5.01
N LYS A 319 15.38 23.39 4.35
CA LYS A 319 16.19 24.57 4.09
C LYS A 319 15.49 25.61 3.20
N PHE A 320 14.69 25.16 2.26
CA PHE A 320 13.91 26.03 1.39
C PHE A 320 12.68 26.64 2.08
N GLY A 321 12.31 26.10 3.26
CA GLY A 321 11.21 26.60 4.08
C GLY A 321 9.93 25.77 4.02
N PHE A 322 9.99 24.55 3.49
CA PHE A 322 8.87 23.63 3.55
C PHE A 322 8.75 22.97 4.92
N GLU A 323 7.51 22.72 5.36
CA GLU A 323 7.23 21.93 6.54
C GLU A 323 7.05 20.47 6.12
N CYS A 324 7.97 19.60 6.52
CA CYS A 324 7.87 18.17 6.29
C CYS A 324 8.46 17.37 7.46
N ALA A 325 7.71 16.37 7.92
CA ALA A 325 8.23 15.36 8.83
C ALA A 325 9.04 14.33 8.05
N SER A 326 10.15 13.86 8.64
CA SER A 326 10.91 12.75 8.07
C SER A 326 10.10 11.47 8.21
N PRO A 327 9.80 10.74 7.11
CA PRO A 327 9.06 9.49 7.19
C PRO A 327 9.90 8.38 7.83
N ASP A 328 9.22 7.51 8.60
CA ASP A 328 9.84 6.32 9.24
C ASP A 328 9.95 5.14 8.27
N GLY A 329 9.11 5.13 7.22
CA GLY A 329 9.06 4.04 6.26
C GLY A 329 8.44 4.43 4.92
N ALA A 330 8.20 3.44 4.06
CA ALA A 330 7.82 3.57 2.68
C ALA A 330 8.85 4.38 1.87
N PHE A 331 8.45 5.00 0.77
CA PHE A 331 9.33 5.88 0.00
C PHE A 331 8.57 7.14 -0.47
N TYR A 332 7.75 7.66 0.43
CA TYR A 332 6.97 8.88 0.22
C TYR A 332 7.28 9.91 1.27
N LEU A 333 7.36 11.15 0.84
CA LEU A 333 7.39 12.32 1.70
C LEU A 333 6.08 13.09 1.51
N PHE A 334 5.42 13.42 2.61
CA PHE A 334 4.16 14.16 2.60
C PHE A 334 4.41 15.55 3.16
N VAL A 335 4.41 16.54 2.27
CA VAL A 335 4.88 17.90 2.53
C VAL A 335 3.69 18.85 2.57
N LYS A 336 3.64 19.72 3.58
CA LYS A 336 2.65 20.80 3.62
C LYS A 336 2.92 21.80 2.50
N THR A 337 1.87 22.17 1.78
CA THR A 337 1.96 23.17 0.71
C THR A 337 2.19 24.57 1.26
N LEU A 338 2.77 25.46 0.46
CA LEU A 338 3.01 26.86 0.82
C LEU A 338 1.77 27.74 0.60
N GLU A 339 0.68 27.16 0.12
CA GLU A 339 -0.65 27.76 0.00
C GLU A 339 -1.72 26.71 0.34
N ASP A 340 -2.93 27.14 0.70
CA ASP A 340 -3.99 26.24 1.16
C ASP A 340 -4.56 25.35 0.03
N ASP A 341 -4.54 25.81 -1.22
CA ASP A 341 -4.98 25.04 -2.39
C ASP A 341 -3.84 24.17 -2.91
N ASP A 342 -3.82 22.90 -2.52
CA ASP A 342 -2.82 21.93 -2.96
C ASP A 342 -2.82 21.69 -4.47
N LYS A 343 -3.94 21.92 -5.16
CA LYS A 343 -4.02 21.79 -6.62
C LYS A 343 -3.39 22.99 -7.32
N ALA A 344 -3.60 24.21 -6.79
CA ALA A 344 -2.93 25.41 -7.28
C ALA A 344 -1.41 25.30 -7.06
N PHE A 345 -1.00 24.80 -5.88
CA PHE A 345 0.40 24.53 -5.59
C PHE A 345 1.03 23.54 -6.60
N VAL A 346 0.35 22.41 -6.88
CA VAL A 346 0.82 21.41 -7.86
C VAL A 346 0.89 22.01 -9.27
N ALA A 347 -0.07 22.86 -9.65
CA ALA A 347 -0.04 23.54 -10.94
C ALA A 347 1.19 24.46 -11.06
N ARG A 348 1.53 25.19 -10.00
CA ARG A 348 2.73 26.05 -9.95
C ARG A 348 4.03 25.22 -9.93
N ALA A 349 4.05 24.13 -9.16
CA ALA A 349 5.19 23.19 -9.15
C ALA A 349 5.48 22.64 -10.56
N LYS A 350 4.44 22.41 -11.34
CA LYS A 350 4.56 21.94 -12.73
C LYS A 350 5.19 22.97 -13.68
N GLU A 351 5.06 24.27 -13.41
CA GLU A 351 5.77 25.31 -14.17
C GLU A 351 7.28 25.19 -13.98
N GLU A 352 7.73 24.68 -12.84
CA GLU A 352 9.11 24.33 -12.53
C GLU A 352 9.48 22.88 -12.92
N HIS A 353 8.64 22.21 -13.71
CA HIS A 353 8.78 20.81 -14.15
C HIS A 353 8.76 19.76 -13.04
N LEU A 354 8.22 20.10 -11.86
CA LEU A 354 8.02 19.20 -10.73
C LEU A 354 6.63 18.57 -10.82
N LEU A 355 6.56 17.25 -10.92
CA LEU A 355 5.30 16.50 -10.92
C LEU A 355 5.07 15.89 -9.54
N LEU A 356 4.12 16.47 -8.82
CA LEU A 356 3.77 16.13 -7.44
C LEU A 356 2.30 15.68 -7.39
N VAL A 357 1.93 14.90 -6.38
CA VAL A 357 0.54 14.47 -6.21
C VAL A 357 -0.13 15.28 -5.10
N PRO A 358 -1.25 15.98 -5.39
CA PRO A 358 -1.93 16.80 -4.38
C PRO A 358 -2.51 15.93 -3.25
N GLY A 359 -2.43 16.41 -2.02
CA GLY A 359 -2.90 15.73 -0.81
C GLY A 359 -4.41 15.50 -0.79
N SER A 360 -5.17 16.35 -1.49
CA SER A 360 -6.61 16.14 -1.72
C SER A 360 -6.92 14.78 -2.37
N SER A 361 -5.99 14.20 -3.14
CA SER A 361 -6.10 12.83 -3.69
C SER A 361 -6.05 11.73 -2.63
N PHE A 362 -5.61 12.07 -1.42
CA PHE A 362 -5.50 11.20 -0.25
C PHE A 362 -6.46 11.62 0.88
N ALA A 363 -7.46 12.46 0.57
CA ALA A 363 -8.39 13.08 1.53
C ALA A 363 -7.69 13.96 2.60
N CYS A 364 -6.56 14.59 2.24
CA CYS A 364 -5.80 15.50 3.11
C CYS A 364 -5.32 16.73 2.32
N PRO A 365 -6.21 17.68 2.00
CA PRO A 365 -5.83 18.92 1.28
C PRO A 365 -4.81 19.74 2.06
N GLY A 366 -4.09 20.62 1.35
CA GLY A 366 -3.01 21.44 1.93
C GLY A 366 -1.67 20.73 2.05
N TYR A 367 -1.52 19.56 1.41
CA TYR A 367 -0.31 18.77 1.34
C TYR A 367 -0.01 18.30 -0.09
N VAL A 368 1.21 17.85 -0.32
CA VAL A 368 1.60 17.11 -1.53
C VAL A 368 2.40 15.88 -1.18
N ARG A 369 2.22 14.81 -1.96
CA ARG A 369 3.06 13.61 -1.88
C ARG A 369 4.19 13.69 -2.89
N ILE A 370 5.40 13.40 -2.43
CA ILE A 370 6.64 13.28 -3.22
C ILE A 370 7.13 11.85 -3.08
N ALA A 371 7.14 11.08 -4.18
CA ALA A 371 7.68 9.72 -4.21
C ALA A 371 9.18 9.78 -4.48
N TYR A 372 10.02 9.45 -3.48
CA TYR A 372 11.47 9.53 -3.61
C TYR A 372 12.14 8.20 -4.03
N CYS A 373 11.34 7.25 -4.54
CA CYS A 373 11.85 6.04 -5.18
C CYS A 373 12.27 6.31 -6.64
N VAL A 374 13.18 7.22 -6.80
CA VAL A 374 13.74 7.72 -8.08
C VAL A 374 15.26 7.73 -8.00
N ASP A 375 15.94 7.99 -9.11
CA ASP A 375 17.39 8.11 -9.13
C ASP A 375 17.86 9.28 -8.25
N TYR A 376 18.93 9.06 -7.50
CA TYR A 376 19.52 10.09 -6.63
C TYR A 376 19.88 11.36 -7.39
N ASP A 377 20.52 11.22 -8.57
CA ASP A 377 20.90 12.35 -9.41
C ASP A 377 19.66 13.15 -9.91
N MET A 378 18.51 12.50 -10.09
CA MET A 378 17.27 13.21 -10.41
C MET A 378 16.84 14.10 -9.24
N ILE A 379 16.95 13.62 -8.00
CA ILE A 379 16.66 14.43 -6.83
C ILE A 379 17.60 15.63 -6.76
N GLU A 380 18.91 15.43 -6.90
CA GLU A 380 19.89 16.54 -6.89
C GLU A 380 19.56 17.59 -7.96
N ARG A 381 19.27 17.18 -9.19
CA ARG A 381 18.91 18.11 -10.26
C ARG A 381 17.58 18.83 -10.03
N SER A 382 16.66 18.25 -9.26
CA SER A 382 15.35 18.87 -8.96
C SER A 382 15.42 19.94 -7.88
N LEU A 383 16.45 19.95 -7.03
CA LEU A 383 16.53 20.87 -5.88
C LEU A 383 16.44 22.34 -6.25
N PRO A 384 17.11 22.85 -7.32
CA PRO A 384 16.93 24.23 -7.75
C PRO A 384 15.49 24.57 -8.17
N ALA A 385 14.73 23.60 -8.68
CA ALA A 385 13.32 23.82 -9.04
C ALA A 385 12.44 23.93 -7.78
N PHE A 386 12.69 23.11 -6.76
CA PHE A 386 12.02 23.28 -5.46
C PHE A 386 12.37 24.60 -4.77
N GLU A 387 13.62 25.07 -4.88
CA GLU A 387 14.03 26.37 -4.33
C GLU A 387 13.30 27.51 -5.01
N ARG A 388 13.26 27.56 -6.35
CA ARG A 388 12.48 28.58 -7.11
C ARG A 388 10.99 28.51 -6.78
N LEU A 389 10.43 27.31 -6.67
CA LEU A 389 9.03 27.15 -6.24
C LEU A 389 8.81 27.80 -4.87
N ALA A 390 9.66 27.54 -3.89
CA ALA A 390 9.56 28.13 -2.55
C ALA A 390 9.72 29.66 -2.60
N GLU A 391 10.66 30.18 -3.40
CA GLU A 391 10.88 31.63 -3.56
C GLU A 391 9.68 32.34 -4.18
N SER A 392 8.91 31.65 -5.03
CA SER A 392 7.70 32.27 -5.67
C SER A 392 6.58 32.56 -4.67
N TYR A 393 6.71 32.11 -3.41
CA TYR A 393 5.76 32.38 -2.32
C TYR A 393 6.28 33.42 -1.29
N LYS A 394 7.50 33.94 -1.46
CA LYS A 394 8.07 35.03 -0.62
C LYS A 394 7.76 36.37 -1.20
#